data_ce8c0a36b812cf4670aa79f16447360e
#
_entry.id   ce8c0a36b812cf4670aa79f16447360e
#
_cell.length_a   1.000
_cell.length_b   1.000
_cell.length_c   1.000
_cell.angle_alpha   90.00
_cell.angle_beta   90.00
_cell.angle_gamma   90.00
#
_symmetry.space_group_name_H-M   'P 1'
#
loop_
_entity.id
_entity.type
_entity.pdbx_description
1 polymer ?
#
loop_
_entity_poly.entity_id
_entity_poly.type
_entity_poly.pdbx_seq_one_letter_code
_entity_poly.pdbx_strand_id
1 'polypeptide(L)'
;MEQDQPSSLFEMDMDYTAQANLLSISKWTRFISITGLVVGVLLLLLLATAGSRIIEQISAFTAFGEGNFAGVLIAAIIIVFAFAGTWLYFLFKASSLIKRGLQNRNTDILAQGFKAMRIYFVFSMIFSILSILGTLTSMLN
;
A
#
# COMPACT_ATOMS: atom_id res chain seq x y z
N MET A 1 43.26 12.85 -1.56
CA MET A 1 42.19 13.27 -0.66
C MET A 1 41.08 12.27 -0.77
N GLU A 2 41.13 11.36 0.19
CA GLU A 2 40.23 10.23 0.37
C GLU A 2 38.79 10.70 0.54
N GLN A 3 37.90 10.22 -0.31
CA GLN A 3 36.49 10.21 -0.05
C GLN A 3 36.13 8.91 0.68
N ASP A 4 36.54 8.85 1.94
CA ASP A 4 35.92 7.96 2.91
C ASP A 4 34.56 8.55 3.30
N GLN A 5 33.48 7.92 2.86
CA GLN A 5 32.29 7.75 3.66
C GLN A 5 31.17 7.05 2.87
N PRO A 6 31.01 5.75 3.02
CA PRO A 6 29.69 5.28 3.41
C PRO A 6 29.66 4.20 4.50
N SER A 7 30.79 3.89 5.12
CA SER A 7 30.84 2.88 6.21
C SER A 7 30.37 3.40 7.58
N SER A 8 30.32 4.70 7.78
CA SER A 8 30.05 5.32 9.10
C SER A 8 28.64 5.10 9.64
N LEU A 9 27.65 4.76 8.80
CA LEU A 9 26.29 4.47 9.28
C LEU A 9 26.13 3.06 9.85
N PHE A 10 27.03 2.13 9.50
CA PHE A 10 27.08 0.81 10.13
C PHE A 10 28.12 0.75 11.25
N GLU A 11 29.07 1.70 11.31
CA GLU A 11 29.99 1.91 12.42
C GLU A 11 29.33 2.63 13.61
N MET A 12 28.26 3.37 13.43
CA MET A 12 27.34 3.65 14.52
C MET A 12 26.72 2.31 14.90
N ASP A 13 27.23 1.79 16.00
CA ASP A 13 26.79 0.60 16.71
C ASP A 13 25.24 0.54 16.74
N MET A 14 24.67 0.06 15.63
CA MET A 14 23.25 -0.23 15.59
C MET A 14 23.07 -1.37 16.57
N ASP A 15 22.68 -1.01 17.77
CA ASP A 15 22.35 -1.91 18.86
C ASP A 15 21.65 -3.15 18.25
N TYR A 16 22.16 -4.32 18.62
CA TYR A 16 21.61 -5.61 18.20
C TYR A 16 20.09 -5.63 18.29
N THR A 17 19.53 -4.95 19.26
CA THR A 17 18.10 -4.74 19.48
C THR A 17 17.43 -3.97 18.34
N ALA A 18 18.07 -2.93 17.83
CA ALA A 18 17.54 -2.16 16.70
C ALA A 18 17.52 -2.98 15.40
N GLN A 19 18.56 -3.76 15.14
CA GLN A 19 18.60 -4.68 13.99
C GLN A 19 17.51 -5.75 14.08
N ALA A 20 17.33 -6.36 15.26
CA ALA A 20 16.30 -7.37 15.49
C ALA A 20 14.90 -6.80 15.29
N ASN A 21 14.64 -5.60 15.78
CA ASN A 21 13.36 -4.91 15.61
C ASN A 21 13.08 -4.57 14.15
N LEU A 22 14.06 -4.06 13.41
CA LEU A 22 13.91 -3.76 11.97
C LEU A 22 13.64 -5.02 11.15
N LEU A 23 14.30 -6.13 11.46
CA LEU A 23 14.02 -7.42 10.81
C LEU A 23 12.62 -7.92 11.14
N SER A 24 12.16 -7.76 12.36
CA SER A 24 10.80 -8.12 12.78
C SER A 24 9.77 -7.28 12.02
N ILE A 25 9.93 -5.96 11.99
CA ILE A 25 9.06 -5.04 11.24
C ILE A 25 9.02 -5.44 9.76
N SER A 26 10.17 -5.73 9.15
CA SER A 26 10.25 -6.16 7.75
C SER A 26 9.48 -7.46 7.50
N LYS A 27 9.53 -8.44 8.41
CA LYS A 27 8.75 -9.69 8.30
C LYS A 27 7.25 -9.42 8.37
N TRP A 28 6.81 -8.64 9.34
CA TRP A 28 5.39 -8.28 9.51
C TRP A 28 4.85 -7.48 8.33
N THR A 29 5.61 -6.50 7.85
CA THR A 29 5.24 -5.70 6.68
C THR A 29 5.09 -6.56 5.43
N ARG A 30 5.98 -7.53 5.23
CA ARG A 30 5.89 -8.47 4.11
C ARG A 30 4.66 -9.39 4.25
N PHE A 31 4.38 -9.89 5.45
CA PHE A 31 3.20 -10.71 5.72
C PHE A 31 1.91 -9.94 5.41
N ILE A 32 1.79 -8.71 5.90
CA ILE A 32 0.64 -7.82 5.65
C ILE A 32 0.47 -7.57 4.14
N SER A 33 1.56 -7.30 3.42
CA SER A 33 1.52 -7.04 1.97
C SER A 33 1.04 -8.26 1.19
N ILE A 34 1.53 -9.46 1.52
CA ILE A 34 1.12 -10.70 0.85
C ILE A 34 -0.35 -11.00 1.17
N THR A 35 -0.74 -10.91 2.44
CA THR A 35 -2.13 -11.12 2.87
C THR A 35 -3.07 -10.14 2.19
N GLY A 36 -2.71 -8.86 2.13
CA GLY A 36 -3.49 -7.85 1.43
C GLY A 36 -3.64 -8.14 -0.07
N LEU A 37 -2.59 -8.64 -0.71
CA LEU A 37 -2.64 -9.02 -2.12
C LEU A 37 -3.55 -10.23 -2.34
N VAL A 38 -3.46 -11.26 -1.50
CA VAL A 38 -4.34 -12.44 -1.55
C VAL A 38 -5.80 -12.04 -1.35
N VAL A 39 -6.10 -11.22 -0.34
CA VAL A 39 -7.45 -10.70 -0.10
C VAL A 39 -7.93 -9.87 -1.29
N GLY A 40 -7.08 -9.03 -1.88
CA GLY A 40 -7.40 -8.27 -3.08
C GLY A 40 -7.80 -9.16 -4.26
N VAL A 41 -7.03 -10.22 -4.53
CA VAL A 41 -7.35 -11.19 -5.59
C VAL A 41 -8.67 -11.92 -5.30
N LEU A 42 -8.91 -12.34 -4.06
CA LEU A 42 -10.16 -12.97 -3.67
C LEU A 42 -11.36 -12.04 -3.87
N LEU A 43 -11.22 -10.75 -3.51
CA LEU A 43 -12.27 -9.76 -3.74
C LEU A 43 -12.53 -9.54 -5.25
N LEU A 44 -11.48 -9.51 -6.08
CA LEU A 44 -11.65 -9.42 -7.53
C LEU A 44 -12.38 -10.64 -8.11
N LEU A 45 -12.05 -11.84 -7.65
CA LEU A 45 -12.75 -13.06 -8.05
C LEU A 45 -14.21 -13.04 -7.62
N LEU A 46 -14.49 -12.58 -6.42
CA LEU A 46 -15.85 -12.43 -5.90
C LEU A 46 -16.63 -11.39 -6.73
N LEU A 47 -15.99 -10.28 -7.09
CA LEU A 47 -16.60 -9.28 -7.95
C LEU A 47 -16.85 -9.80 -9.37
N ALA A 48 -15.96 -10.61 -9.92
CA ALA A 48 -16.11 -11.22 -11.24
C ALA A 48 -17.28 -12.23 -11.29
N THR A 49 -17.52 -12.94 -10.18
CA THR A 49 -18.57 -13.98 -10.12
C THR A 49 -19.93 -13.44 -9.65
N ALA A 50 -19.94 -12.50 -8.72
CA ALA A 50 -21.15 -11.95 -8.11
C ALA A 50 -21.42 -10.49 -8.48
N GLY A 51 -20.54 -9.86 -9.27
CA GLY A 51 -20.58 -8.43 -9.55
C GLY A 51 -21.86 -7.96 -10.23
N SER A 52 -22.42 -8.74 -11.13
CA SER A 52 -23.70 -8.43 -11.78
C SER A 52 -24.86 -8.29 -10.76
N ARG A 53 -24.95 -9.22 -9.81
CA ARG A 53 -25.96 -9.19 -8.76
C ARG A 53 -25.77 -8.01 -7.80
N ILE A 54 -24.51 -7.67 -7.48
CA ILE A 54 -24.18 -6.54 -6.62
C ILE A 54 -24.55 -5.22 -7.33
N ILE A 55 -24.25 -5.11 -8.63
CA ILE A 55 -24.59 -3.94 -9.44
C ILE A 55 -26.11 -3.77 -9.56
N GLU A 56 -26.87 -4.84 -9.79
CA GLU A 56 -28.33 -4.82 -9.81
C GLU A 56 -28.91 -4.33 -8.49
N GLN A 57 -28.41 -4.82 -7.36
CA GLN A 57 -28.89 -4.39 -6.04
C GLN A 57 -28.56 -2.92 -5.77
N ILE A 58 -27.39 -2.44 -6.14
CA ILE A 58 -27.00 -1.04 -5.94
C ILE A 58 -27.78 -0.13 -6.87
N SER A 59 -28.01 -0.50 -8.13
CA SER A 59 -28.78 0.29 -9.09
C SER A 59 -30.25 0.44 -8.69
N ALA A 60 -30.80 -0.54 -7.99
CA ALA A 60 -32.14 -0.45 -7.44
C ALA A 60 -32.26 0.58 -6.30
N PHE A 61 -31.18 0.91 -5.61
CA PHE A 61 -31.14 1.92 -4.54
C PHE A 61 -30.78 3.33 -5.04
N THR A 62 -30.29 3.47 -6.26
CA THR A 62 -29.86 4.76 -6.80
C THR A 62 -30.82 5.21 -7.89
N ALA A 63 -31.40 6.40 -7.73
CA ALA A 63 -32.28 7.04 -8.71
C ALA A 63 -31.56 7.53 -9.99
N PHE A 64 -30.34 7.06 -10.22
CA PHE A 64 -29.56 7.38 -11.43
C PHE A 64 -30.01 6.47 -12.57
N GLY A 65 -30.43 7.07 -13.67
CA GLY A 65 -30.97 6.40 -14.85
C GLY A 65 -30.10 5.22 -15.36
N GLU A 66 -30.79 4.20 -15.82
CA GLU A 66 -30.29 2.82 -16.08
C GLU A 66 -29.12 2.68 -17.07
N GLY A 67 -28.73 3.71 -17.82
CA GLY A 67 -27.81 3.52 -18.96
C GLY A 67 -26.31 3.55 -18.65
N ASN A 68 -25.84 4.36 -17.70
CA ASN A 68 -24.42 4.62 -17.50
C ASN A 68 -23.87 4.27 -16.12
N PHE A 69 -24.71 4.01 -15.14
CA PHE A 69 -24.31 3.81 -13.75
C PHE A 69 -23.42 2.57 -13.57
N ALA A 70 -23.77 1.45 -14.20
CA ALA A 70 -22.99 0.22 -14.11
C ALA A 70 -21.57 0.39 -14.65
N GLY A 71 -21.40 1.10 -15.76
CA GLY A 71 -20.09 1.37 -16.35
C GLY A 71 -19.22 2.26 -15.48
N VAL A 72 -19.79 3.31 -14.90
CA VAL A 72 -19.08 4.21 -13.98
C VAL A 72 -18.66 3.47 -12.70
N LEU A 73 -19.51 2.62 -12.17
CA LEU A 73 -19.25 1.86 -10.96
C LEU A 73 -18.13 0.82 -11.18
N ILE A 74 -18.15 0.11 -12.30
CA ILE A 74 -17.09 -0.82 -12.69
C ILE A 74 -15.76 -0.07 -12.86
N ALA A 75 -15.76 1.06 -13.56
CA ALA A 75 -14.57 1.88 -13.74
C ALA A 75 -14.00 2.36 -12.39
N ALA A 76 -14.86 2.84 -11.48
CA ALA A 76 -14.46 3.27 -10.15
C ALA A 76 -13.82 2.11 -9.35
N ILE A 77 -14.41 0.92 -9.39
CA ILE A 77 -13.86 -0.27 -8.72
C ILE A 77 -12.49 -0.63 -9.28
N ILE A 78 -12.32 -0.65 -10.61
CA ILE A 78 -11.03 -0.94 -11.25
C ILE A 78 -9.97 0.08 -10.81
N ILE A 79 -10.30 1.36 -10.75
CA ILE A 79 -9.38 2.42 -10.32
C ILE A 79 -8.98 2.20 -8.85
N VAL A 80 -9.92 1.91 -7.96
CA VAL A 80 -9.63 1.63 -6.54
C VAL A 80 -8.73 0.42 -6.40
N PHE A 81 -8.97 -0.66 -7.12
CA PHE A 81 -8.12 -1.86 -7.08
C PHE A 81 -6.73 -1.61 -7.64
N ALA A 82 -6.60 -0.86 -8.75
CA ALA A 82 -5.31 -0.49 -9.31
C ALA A 82 -4.50 0.35 -8.31
N PHE A 83 -5.16 1.28 -7.62
CA PHE A 83 -4.54 2.11 -6.59
C PHE A 83 -4.10 1.30 -5.37
N ALA A 84 -4.97 0.43 -4.85
CA ALA A 84 -4.66 -0.46 -3.72
C ALA A 84 -3.53 -1.43 -4.06
N GLY A 85 -3.52 -2.00 -5.26
CA GLY A 85 -2.45 -2.88 -5.74
C GLY A 85 -1.10 -2.17 -5.83
N THR A 86 -1.08 -0.95 -6.36
CA THR A 86 0.13 -0.12 -6.43
C THR A 86 0.65 0.19 -5.03
N TRP A 87 -0.24 0.52 -4.11
CA TRP A 87 0.09 0.81 -2.72
C TRP A 87 0.71 -0.39 -1.99
N LEU A 88 0.11 -1.57 -2.11
CA LEU A 88 0.65 -2.82 -1.56
C LEU A 88 1.99 -3.20 -2.19
N TYR A 89 2.17 -2.95 -3.48
CA TYR A 89 3.44 -3.17 -4.17
C TYR A 89 4.58 -2.32 -3.57
N PHE A 90 4.35 -1.03 -3.30
CA PHE A 90 5.35 -0.19 -2.67
C PHE A 90 5.71 -0.66 -1.26
N LEU A 91 4.73 -1.12 -0.49
CA LEU A 91 4.95 -1.68 0.84
C LEU A 91 5.79 -2.97 0.78
N PHE A 92 5.48 -3.85 -0.17
CA PHE A 92 6.24 -5.09 -0.39
C PHE A 92 7.69 -4.79 -0.83
N LYS A 93 7.87 -3.85 -1.76
CA LYS A 93 9.19 -3.42 -2.24
C LYS A 93 10.02 -2.82 -1.11
N ALA A 94 9.46 -1.93 -0.30
CA ALA A 94 10.12 -1.34 0.85
C ALA A 94 10.59 -2.41 1.83
N SER A 95 9.72 -3.34 2.22
CA SER A 95 10.04 -4.45 3.11
C SER A 95 11.16 -5.34 2.58
N SER A 96 11.13 -5.68 1.29
CA SER A 96 12.16 -6.51 0.65
C SER A 96 13.53 -5.82 0.61
N LEU A 97 13.56 -4.52 0.30
CA LEU A 97 14.80 -3.74 0.25
C LEU A 97 15.40 -3.55 1.64
N ILE A 98 14.58 -3.24 2.66
CA ILE A 98 15.04 -3.11 4.04
C ILE A 98 15.66 -4.43 4.51
N LYS A 99 14.98 -5.56 4.27
CA LYS A 99 15.52 -6.87 4.64
C LYS A 99 16.86 -7.16 3.96
N ARG A 100 16.97 -6.91 2.63
CA ARG A 100 18.20 -7.13 1.88
C ARG A 100 19.31 -6.18 2.35
N GLY A 101 19.01 -4.92 2.60
CA GLY A 101 19.98 -3.94 3.10
C GLY A 101 20.57 -4.35 4.44
N LEU A 102 19.73 -4.84 5.35
CA LEU A 102 20.19 -5.34 6.67
C LEU A 102 21.02 -6.61 6.55
N GLN A 103 20.58 -7.57 5.71
CA GLN A 103 21.31 -8.83 5.55
C GLN A 103 22.66 -8.68 4.89
N ASN A 104 22.76 -7.77 3.91
CA ASN A 104 24.00 -7.54 3.14
C ASN A 104 24.85 -6.42 3.75
N ARG A 105 24.44 -5.83 4.88
CA ARG A 105 25.07 -4.64 5.49
C ARG A 105 25.33 -3.52 4.47
N ASN A 106 24.39 -3.32 3.55
CA ASN A 106 24.52 -2.35 2.47
C ASN A 106 23.59 -1.15 2.75
N THR A 107 24.21 0.00 3.05
CA THR A 107 23.52 1.26 3.36
C THR A 107 22.70 1.78 2.19
N ASP A 108 23.14 1.60 0.94
CA ASP A 108 22.46 2.12 -0.23
C ASP A 108 21.13 1.39 -0.47
N ILE A 109 21.13 0.06 -0.30
CA ILE A 109 19.93 -0.76 -0.39
C ILE A 109 18.96 -0.42 0.74
N LEU A 110 19.49 -0.20 1.93
CA LEU A 110 18.69 0.20 3.09
C LEU A 110 18.04 1.59 2.88
N ALA A 111 18.81 2.55 2.37
CA ALA A 111 18.31 3.88 2.03
C ALA A 111 17.20 3.84 0.96
N GLN A 112 17.35 2.98 -0.07
CA GLN A 112 16.29 2.76 -1.05
C GLN A 112 15.01 2.16 -0.43
N GLY A 113 15.17 1.25 0.54
CA GLY A 113 14.04 0.70 1.30
C GLY A 113 13.29 1.78 2.07
N PHE A 114 14.00 2.65 2.78
CA PHE A 114 13.40 3.79 3.48
C PHE A 114 12.75 4.80 2.53
N LYS A 115 13.35 5.05 1.36
CA LYS A 115 12.76 5.91 0.33
C LYS A 115 11.41 5.34 -0.17
N ALA A 116 11.34 4.04 -0.42
CA ALA A 116 10.09 3.38 -0.81
C ALA A 116 9.04 3.45 0.31
N MET A 117 9.45 3.29 1.56
CA MET A 117 8.59 3.42 2.72
C MET A 117 8.06 4.87 2.89
N ARG A 118 8.90 5.87 2.65
CA ARG A 118 8.47 7.28 2.63
C ARG A 118 7.39 7.53 1.60
N ILE A 119 7.54 7.01 0.39
CA ILE A 119 6.52 7.14 -0.67
C ILE A 119 5.20 6.51 -0.21
N TYR A 120 5.25 5.31 0.38
CA TYR A 120 4.08 4.65 0.94
C TYR A 120 3.35 5.53 1.97
N PHE A 121 4.07 6.14 2.91
CA PHE A 121 3.47 7.00 3.93
C PHE A 121 2.88 8.28 3.35
N VAL A 122 3.52 8.90 2.36
CA VAL A 122 2.99 10.09 1.68
C VAL A 122 1.67 9.77 0.98
N PHE A 123 1.59 8.65 0.25
CA PHE A 123 0.34 8.20 -0.36
C PHE A 123 -0.73 7.91 0.69
N SER A 124 -0.37 7.24 1.79
CA SER A 124 -1.28 6.95 2.90
C SER A 124 -1.86 8.22 3.51
N MET A 125 -1.02 9.24 3.71
CA MET A 125 -1.43 10.53 4.26
C MET A 125 -2.41 11.27 3.33
N ILE A 126 -2.11 11.33 2.02
CA ILE A 126 -3.00 11.95 1.03
C ILE A 126 -4.37 11.25 1.03
N PHE A 127 -4.38 9.91 1.04
CA PHE A 127 -5.62 9.14 1.04
C PHE A 127 -6.43 9.35 2.33
N SER A 128 -5.76 9.44 3.47
CA SER A 128 -6.41 9.74 4.76
C SER A 128 -7.07 11.10 4.77
N ILE A 129 -6.39 12.13 4.24
CA ILE A 129 -6.95 13.49 4.13
C ILE A 129 -8.17 13.50 3.22
N LEU A 130 -8.10 12.86 2.06
CA LEU A 130 -9.24 12.75 1.13
C LEU A 130 -10.42 12.01 1.77
N SER A 131 -10.17 10.96 2.52
CA SER A 131 -11.21 10.21 3.25
C SER A 131 -11.90 11.07 4.29
N ILE A 132 -11.15 11.84 5.06
CA ILE A 132 -11.70 12.76 6.07
C ILE A 132 -12.56 13.84 5.40
N LEU A 133 -12.09 14.43 4.29
CA LEU A 133 -12.85 15.43 3.54
C LEU A 133 -14.16 14.83 2.98
N GLY A 134 -14.10 13.60 2.45
CA GLY A 134 -15.31 12.89 1.99
C GLY A 134 -16.33 12.64 3.10
N THR A 135 -15.87 12.28 4.29
CA THR A 135 -16.74 12.08 5.46
C THR A 135 -17.36 13.40 5.92
N LEU A 136 -16.58 14.48 5.95
CA LEU A 136 -17.07 15.81 6.31
C LEU A 136 -18.15 16.32 5.35
N THR A 137 -17.96 16.15 4.04
CA THR A 137 -18.94 16.56 3.04
C THR A 137 -20.24 15.75 3.15
N SER A 138 -20.16 14.46 3.52
CA SER A 138 -21.34 13.63 3.73
C SER A 138 -22.10 13.94 5.02
N MET A 139 -21.47 14.58 6.00
CA MET A 139 -22.14 15.03 7.23
C MET A 139 -22.83 16.41 7.09
N LEU A 140 -22.44 17.19 6.08
CA LEU A 140 -22.96 18.53 5.83
C LEU A 140 -24.16 18.54 4.86
N ASN A 141 -24.48 17.43 4.23
CA ASN A 141 -25.64 17.20 3.35
C ASN A 141 -26.69 16.34 4.04
#